data_376170b769996c4a1f3bc90fbbfb8951
#
_entry.id   376170b769996c4a1f3bc90fbbfb8951
#
_cell.length_a   1.000
_cell.length_b   1.000
_cell.length_c   1.000
_cell.angle_alpha   90.00
_cell.angle_beta   90.00
_cell.angle_gamma   90.00
#
_symmetry.space_group_name_H-M   'P 1'
#
loop_
_entity.id
_entity.type
_entity.pdbx_description
1 polymer ?
#
loop_
_entity_poly.entity_id
_entity_poly.type
_entity_poly.pdbx_seq_one_letter_code
_entity_poly.pdbx_strand_id
1 'polypeptide(L)'
;DVKIVKKDKDNYEVVLNNRVLFEITTKYISTETKLGMFSYEKREITSIEPNLKRGLIFYNVTIPSTYKLYVNNKLVEEPTTKEKYKNLDNMYQNDSMPYMATYEINGLTKEESIKVVNEYDEEVKLKQNKYSYTLEKNYINVDSYDEAKKYLSSEVDIWDFAHKWSLFLTNDLSGLAHGYNTIKTYFIEGTSMSKQAYNWAHGIDINFTSRHKLKDPTFTNEKLNNFTIYSKDAFSCEIYLEKNMIVNGKDQLDVMHDYIYFIKDNGVWKVVNIKAGE
;
A
#
# COMPACT_ATOMS: atom_id res chain seq x y z
N ASP A 1 -36.49 -10.91 -11.25
CA ASP A 1 -37.20 -11.58 -12.34
C ASP A 1 -36.57 -11.22 -13.69
N VAL A 2 -36.31 -12.24 -14.53
CA VAL A 2 -35.85 -12.04 -15.90
C VAL A 2 -37.07 -11.65 -16.77
N LYS A 3 -36.90 -10.57 -17.54
CA LYS A 3 -37.94 -10.11 -18.51
C LYS A 3 -37.34 -9.94 -19.88
N ILE A 4 -38.10 -10.21 -20.92
CA ILE A 4 -37.76 -9.86 -22.28
C ILE A 4 -38.60 -8.65 -22.68
N VAL A 5 -37.91 -7.57 -23.03
CA VAL A 5 -38.49 -6.28 -23.38
C VAL A 5 -38.26 -6.03 -24.86
N LYS A 6 -39.34 -5.77 -25.62
CA LYS A 6 -39.25 -5.40 -27.03
C LYS A 6 -38.85 -3.91 -27.10
N LYS A 7 -37.77 -3.62 -27.81
CA LYS A 7 -37.29 -2.23 -28.05
C LYS A 7 -37.88 -1.63 -29.33
N ASP A 8 -37.81 -2.41 -30.39
CA ASP A 8 -38.35 -2.03 -31.70
C ASP A 8 -38.83 -3.26 -32.48
N LYS A 9 -38.94 -3.14 -33.79
CA LYS A 9 -39.45 -4.20 -34.64
C LYS A 9 -38.62 -5.49 -34.57
N ASP A 10 -37.29 -5.33 -34.52
CA ASP A 10 -36.36 -6.45 -34.69
C ASP A 10 -35.45 -6.67 -33.45
N ASN A 11 -35.46 -5.76 -32.48
CA ASN A 11 -34.60 -5.80 -31.33
C ASN A 11 -35.36 -6.01 -30.01
N TYR A 12 -34.77 -6.87 -29.15
CA TYR A 12 -35.29 -7.20 -27.83
C TYR A 12 -34.15 -7.10 -26.81
N GLU A 13 -34.49 -6.78 -25.57
CA GLU A 13 -33.57 -6.80 -24.44
C GLU A 13 -33.98 -7.85 -23.43
N VAL A 14 -33.02 -8.65 -22.94
CA VAL A 14 -33.19 -9.48 -21.75
C VAL A 14 -32.78 -8.63 -20.52
N VAL A 15 -33.75 -8.38 -19.66
CA VAL A 15 -33.59 -7.50 -18.50
C VAL A 15 -33.71 -8.31 -17.21
N LEU A 16 -32.78 -8.15 -16.30
CA LEU A 16 -32.80 -8.71 -14.94
C LEU A 16 -32.69 -7.56 -13.93
N ASN A 17 -33.64 -7.44 -13.01
CA ASN A 17 -33.67 -6.39 -11.99
C ASN A 17 -33.47 -4.98 -12.57
N ASN A 18 -34.19 -4.66 -13.63
CA ASN A 18 -34.11 -3.42 -14.40
C ASN A 18 -32.76 -3.15 -15.12
N ARG A 19 -31.97 -4.18 -15.34
CA ARG A 19 -30.70 -4.10 -16.07
C ARG A 19 -30.72 -4.95 -17.32
N VAL A 20 -30.26 -4.37 -18.43
CA VAL A 20 -30.15 -5.07 -19.69
C VAL A 20 -28.92 -5.97 -19.65
N LEU A 21 -29.12 -7.29 -19.72
CA LEU A 21 -28.04 -8.28 -19.75
C LEU A 21 -27.61 -8.61 -21.17
N PHE A 22 -28.61 -8.75 -22.08
CA PHE A 22 -28.37 -9.11 -23.46
C PHE A 22 -29.24 -8.28 -24.39
N GLU A 23 -28.72 -7.97 -25.56
CA GLU A 23 -29.46 -7.45 -26.70
C GLU A 23 -29.63 -8.57 -27.69
N ILE A 24 -30.88 -8.81 -28.15
CA ILE A 24 -31.22 -9.85 -29.11
C ILE A 24 -31.72 -9.18 -30.37
N THR A 25 -31.09 -9.48 -31.51
CA THR A 25 -31.57 -9.06 -32.82
C THR A 25 -32.26 -10.22 -33.49
N THR A 26 -33.42 -9.95 -34.09
CA THR A 26 -34.21 -10.95 -34.77
C THR A 26 -34.50 -10.50 -36.18
N LYS A 27 -34.80 -11.50 -37.07
CA LYS A 27 -35.25 -11.27 -38.43
C LYS A 27 -36.62 -11.88 -38.61
N TYR A 28 -37.53 -11.14 -39.21
CA TYR A 28 -38.85 -11.66 -39.58
C TYR A 28 -38.72 -12.75 -40.63
N ILE A 29 -39.44 -13.85 -40.46
CA ILE A 29 -39.54 -14.98 -41.41
C ILE A 29 -40.91 -15.02 -42.07
N SER A 30 -41.97 -15.12 -41.26
CA SER A 30 -43.35 -15.31 -41.74
C SER A 30 -44.37 -14.93 -40.68
N THR A 31 -45.60 -14.75 -41.10
CA THR A 31 -46.75 -14.71 -40.17
C THR A 31 -47.48 -16.05 -40.24
N GLU A 32 -47.63 -16.69 -39.10
CA GLU A 32 -48.37 -17.93 -38.97
C GLU A 32 -49.70 -17.68 -38.25
N THR A 33 -50.77 -18.35 -38.71
CA THR A 33 -52.09 -18.27 -38.09
C THR A 33 -52.45 -19.59 -37.45
N LYS A 34 -52.77 -19.60 -36.16
CA LYS A 34 -53.27 -20.77 -35.45
C LYS A 34 -54.74 -20.63 -35.15
N LEU A 35 -55.46 -21.73 -35.32
CA LEU A 35 -56.89 -21.81 -35.05
C LEU A 35 -57.76 -20.80 -35.82
N GLY A 36 -57.28 -20.28 -36.95
CA GLY A 36 -57.99 -19.30 -37.76
C GLY A 36 -58.23 -17.91 -37.12
N MET A 37 -57.82 -17.69 -35.90
CA MET A 37 -58.08 -16.44 -35.15
C MET A 37 -56.86 -15.76 -34.60
N PHE A 38 -55.74 -16.46 -34.38
CA PHE A 38 -54.55 -15.90 -33.76
C PHE A 38 -53.39 -15.91 -34.75
N SER A 39 -52.95 -14.72 -35.14
CA SER A 39 -51.75 -14.54 -35.96
C SER A 39 -50.56 -14.12 -35.13
N TYR A 40 -49.41 -14.74 -35.34
CA TYR A 40 -48.15 -14.37 -34.70
C TYR A 40 -47.00 -14.33 -35.73
N GLU A 41 -46.07 -13.43 -35.49
CA GLU A 41 -44.86 -13.33 -36.31
C GLU A 41 -43.85 -14.39 -35.88
N LYS A 42 -43.41 -15.20 -36.84
CA LYS A 42 -42.27 -16.11 -36.66
C LYS A 42 -41.02 -15.35 -36.99
N ARG A 43 -40.08 -15.35 -36.04
CA ARG A 43 -38.83 -14.62 -36.13
C ARG A 43 -37.66 -15.56 -35.83
N GLU A 44 -36.52 -15.30 -36.45
CA GLU A 44 -35.26 -16.00 -36.22
C GLU A 44 -34.32 -15.07 -35.45
N ILE A 45 -33.63 -15.60 -34.44
CA ILE A 45 -32.59 -14.86 -33.74
C ILE A 45 -31.34 -14.82 -34.59
N THR A 46 -30.91 -13.63 -34.97
CA THR A 46 -29.72 -13.42 -35.82
C THR A 46 -28.49 -13.07 -35.01
N SER A 47 -28.63 -12.41 -33.83
CA SER A 47 -27.53 -12.19 -32.90
C SER A 47 -28.03 -12.15 -31.45
N ILE A 48 -27.15 -12.52 -30.53
CA ILE A 48 -27.31 -12.34 -29.10
C ILE A 48 -26.00 -11.66 -28.62
N GLU A 49 -26.09 -10.39 -28.26
CA GLU A 49 -24.93 -9.62 -27.79
C GLU A 49 -25.03 -9.34 -26.29
N PRO A 50 -24.07 -9.78 -25.49
CA PRO A 50 -24.06 -9.48 -24.08
C PRO A 50 -23.81 -7.98 -23.85
N ASN A 51 -24.72 -7.32 -23.12
CA ASN A 51 -24.57 -5.90 -22.78
C ASN A 51 -23.89 -5.74 -21.42
N LEU A 52 -22.63 -6.17 -21.34
CA LEU A 52 -21.84 -6.17 -20.11
C LEU A 52 -21.65 -4.78 -19.50
N LYS A 53 -21.72 -3.73 -20.32
CA LYS A 53 -21.50 -2.34 -19.86
C LYS A 53 -22.75 -1.66 -19.28
N ARG A 54 -23.94 -2.05 -19.71
CA ARG A 54 -25.21 -1.44 -19.27
C ARG A 54 -26.00 -2.25 -18.27
N GLY A 55 -25.79 -3.57 -18.23
CA GLY A 55 -26.61 -4.48 -17.43
C GLY A 55 -25.94 -5.00 -16.17
N LEU A 56 -24.63 -4.93 -16.06
CA LEU A 56 -23.88 -5.46 -14.93
C LEU A 56 -23.27 -4.32 -14.10
N ILE A 57 -23.22 -4.54 -12.80
CA ILE A 57 -22.48 -3.67 -11.89
C ILE A 57 -21.02 -4.12 -11.90
N PHE A 58 -20.12 -3.17 -11.86
CA PHE A 58 -18.71 -3.40 -11.62
C PHE A 58 -18.21 -2.46 -10.55
N TYR A 59 -17.27 -2.92 -9.75
CA TYR A 59 -16.62 -2.12 -8.73
C TYR A 59 -15.11 -2.26 -8.85
N ASN A 60 -14.41 -1.16 -8.61
CA ASN A 60 -12.97 -1.14 -8.39
C ASN A 60 -12.72 -0.93 -6.91
N VAL A 61 -12.00 -1.85 -6.28
CA VAL A 61 -11.65 -1.77 -4.86
C VAL A 61 -10.14 -1.70 -4.75
N THR A 62 -9.61 -0.58 -4.23
CA THR A 62 -8.17 -0.37 -4.06
C THR A 62 -7.82 -0.35 -2.58
N ILE A 63 -7.01 -1.31 -2.15
CA ILE A 63 -6.64 -1.55 -0.74
C ILE A 63 -5.18 -2.00 -0.65
N PRO A 64 -4.53 -1.91 0.54
CA PRO A 64 -3.23 -2.55 0.77
C PRO A 64 -3.27 -4.04 0.47
N SER A 65 -2.21 -4.58 -0.13
CA SER A 65 -2.13 -6.00 -0.52
C SER A 65 -2.13 -6.98 0.67
N THR A 66 -1.91 -6.48 1.88
CA THR A 66 -2.02 -7.25 3.13
C THR A 66 -3.45 -7.36 3.64
N TYR A 67 -4.40 -6.59 3.06
CA TYR A 67 -5.80 -6.61 3.44
C TYR A 67 -6.57 -7.65 2.63
N LYS A 68 -7.69 -8.13 3.18
CA LYS A 68 -8.56 -9.14 2.55
C LYS A 68 -9.85 -8.47 2.07
N LEU A 69 -10.18 -8.68 0.80
CA LEU A 69 -11.43 -8.23 0.20
C LEU A 69 -12.45 -9.36 0.17
N TYR A 70 -13.66 -9.09 0.66
CA TYR A 70 -14.78 -10.01 0.58
C TYR A 70 -15.93 -9.38 -0.21
N VAL A 71 -16.51 -10.17 -1.11
CA VAL A 71 -17.77 -9.85 -1.81
C VAL A 71 -18.77 -10.92 -1.45
N ASN A 72 -19.88 -10.54 -0.81
CA ASN A 72 -20.87 -11.48 -0.26
C ASN A 72 -20.27 -12.56 0.63
N ASN A 73 -19.36 -12.19 1.51
CA ASN A 73 -18.61 -13.08 2.41
C ASN A 73 -17.70 -14.10 1.68
N LYS A 74 -17.47 -13.95 0.40
CA LYS A 74 -16.47 -14.73 -0.34
C LYS A 74 -15.21 -13.92 -0.53
N LEU A 75 -14.07 -14.51 -0.16
CA LEU A 75 -12.75 -13.92 -0.35
C LEU A 75 -12.46 -13.75 -1.84
N VAL A 76 -11.94 -12.58 -2.22
CA VAL A 76 -11.40 -12.31 -3.56
C VAL A 76 -9.88 -12.43 -3.45
N GLU A 77 -9.31 -13.46 -4.05
CA GLU A 77 -7.90 -13.82 -3.85
C GLU A 77 -6.93 -12.98 -4.68
N GLU A 78 -7.25 -12.73 -5.95
CA GLU A 78 -6.31 -12.13 -6.90
C GLU A 78 -6.69 -10.69 -7.27
N PRO A 79 -5.80 -9.71 -7.05
CA PRO A 79 -5.99 -8.36 -7.54
C PRO A 79 -5.69 -8.28 -9.05
N THR A 80 -6.36 -7.36 -9.74
CA THR A 80 -6.14 -7.06 -11.16
C THR A 80 -4.82 -6.32 -11.36
N THR A 81 -4.49 -5.39 -10.47
CA THR A 81 -3.22 -4.62 -10.51
C THR A 81 -2.62 -4.44 -9.14
N LYS A 82 -1.29 -4.24 -9.10
CA LYS A 82 -0.53 -3.90 -7.89
C LYS A 82 0.36 -2.69 -8.17
N GLU A 83 0.26 -1.66 -7.32
CA GLU A 83 1.03 -0.43 -7.43
C GLU A 83 1.71 -0.11 -6.10
N LYS A 84 2.86 0.56 -6.14
CA LYS A 84 3.52 1.07 -4.93
C LYS A 84 2.70 2.20 -4.30
N TYR A 85 2.85 2.40 -3.00
CA TYR A 85 2.35 3.63 -2.36
C TYR A 85 3.07 4.84 -2.98
N LYS A 86 2.34 5.89 -3.33
CA LYS A 86 2.91 7.10 -3.96
C LYS A 86 4.01 7.77 -3.14
N ASN A 87 3.86 7.79 -1.81
CA ASN A 87 4.86 8.35 -0.91
C ASN A 87 6.07 7.42 -0.66
N LEU A 88 6.04 6.20 -1.20
CA LEU A 88 7.07 5.18 -1.04
C LEU A 88 7.69 4.76 -2.39
N ASP A 89 7.42 5.50 -3.47
CA ASP A 89 7.81 5.12 -4.85
C ASP A 89 9.31 4.86 -5.02
N ASN A 90 10.15 5.65 -4.34
CA ASN A 90 11.61 5.55 -4.43
C ASN A 90 12.23 4.65 -3.35
N MET A 91 11.41 3.98 -2.54
CA MET A 91 11.91 3.08 -1.50
C MET A 91 12.16 1.69 -2.04
N TYR A 92 13.16 1.02 -1.44
CA TYR A 92 13.27 -0.43 -1.57
C TYR A 92 12.00 -1.10 -1.04
N GLN A 93 11.54 -2.10 -1.74
CA GLN A 93 10.33 -2.82 -1.41
C GLN A 93 10.56 -4.32 -1.54
N ASN A 94 10.12 -5.07 -0.54
CA ASN A 94 10.07 -6.52 -0.52
C ASN A 94 8.65 -6.97 -0.13
N ASP A 95 8.44 -8.23 0.14
CA ASP A 95 7.12 -8.78 0.49
C ASP A 95 6.56 -8.26 1.82
N SER A 96 7.40 -7.68 2.70
CA SER A 96 6.99 -7.07 3.97
C SER A 96 6.35 -5.69 3.77
N MET A 97 6.69 -4.96 2.73
CA MET A 97 6.11 -3.67 2.39
C MET A 97 4.89 -3.89 1.47
N PRO A 98 3.67 -3.55 1.90
CA PRO A 98 2.49 -3.77 1.08
C PRO A 98 2.49 -2.91 -0.19
N TYR A 99 1.83 -3.42 -1.21
CA TYR A 99 1.44 -2.67 -2.41
C TYR A 99 -0.01 -2.20 -2.28
N MET A 100 -0.41 -1.22 -3.07
CA MET A 100 -1.82 -0.93 -3.31
C MET A 100 -2.33 -1.92 -4.36
N ALA A 101 -3.26 -2.77 -3.95
CA ALA A 101 -3.87 -3.80 -4.79
C ALA A 101 -5.24 -3.31 -5.26
N THR A 102 -5.49 -3.30 -6.57
CA THR A 102 -6.80 -2.98 -7.14
C THR A 102 -7.47 -4.25 -7.63
N TYR A 103 -8.71 -4.43 -7.19
CA TYR A 103 -9.58 -5.55 -7.56
C TYR A 103 -10.72 -5.01 -8.44
N GLU A 104 -10.89 -5.59 -9.63
CA GLU A 104 -12.02 -5.32 -10.50
C GLU A 104 -13.08 -6.40 -10.29
N ILE A 105 -14.21 -6.03 -9.68
CA ILE A 105 -15.35 -6.91 -9.44
C ILE A 105 -16.37 -6.68 -10.54
N ASN A 106 -16.49 -7.63 -11.43
CA ASN A 106 -17.32 -7.53 -12.62
C ASN A 106 -18.46 -8.56 -12.59
N GLY A 107 -19.50 -8.31 -13.40
CA GLY A 107 -20.55 -9.28 -13.65
C GLY A 107 -21.62 -9.34 -12.56
N LEU A 108 -21.71 -8.37 -11.67
CA LEU A 108 -22.73 -8.33 -10.63
C LEU A 108 -24.08 -7.90 -11.20
N THR A 109 -25.13 -8.65 -10.90
CA THR A 109 -26.51 -8.37 -11.35
C THR A 109 -27.31 -7.51 -10.38
N LYS A 110 -26.80 -7.34 -9.17
CA LYS A 110 -27.35 -6.49 -8.11
C LYS A 110 -26.20 -5.91 -7.29
N GLU A 111 -26.51 -4.90 -6.48
CA GLU A 111 -25.54 -4.41 -5.48
C GLU A 111 -25.23 -5.51 -4.47
N GLU A 112 -23.95 -5.71 -4.23
CA GLU A 112 -23.44 -6.74 -3.35
C GLU A 112 -22.72 -6.10 -2.14
N SER A 113 -22.63 -6.84 -1.04
CA SER A 113 -21.90 -6.38 0.12
C SER A 113 -20.40 -6.50 -0.13
N ILE A 114 -19.70 -5.37 0.03
CA ILE A 114 -18.25 -5.32 -0.04
C ILE A 114 -17.73 -5.07 1.36
N LYS A 115 -16.84 -5.96 1.81
CA LYS A 115 -16.21 -5.90 3.12
C LYS A 115 -14.71 -6.02 2.96
N VAL A 116 -13.95 -5.18 3.66
CA VAL A 116 -12.50 -5.26 3.73
C VAL A 116 -12.08 -5.45 5.17
N VAL A 117 -11.12 -6.35 5.37
CA VAL A 117 -10.55 -6.67 6.67
C VAL A 117 -9.04 -6.43 6.58
N ASN A 118 -8.48 -5.69 7.53
CA ASN A 118 -7.05 -5.44 7.60
C ASN A 118 -6.28 -6.71 8.06
N GLU A 119 -4.95 -6.63 8.12
CA GLU A 119 -4.13 -7.78 8.53
C GLU A 119 -4.22 -8.13 10.04
N TYR A 120 -4.94 -7.31 10.82
CA TYR A 120 -5.22 -7.52 12.24
C TYR A 120 -6.63 -8.06 12.47
N ASP A 121 -7.28 -8.56 11.39
CA ASP A 121 -8.65 -9.08 11.37
C ASP A 121 -9.74 -8.05 11.78
N GLU A 122 -9.45 -6.76 11.63
CA GLU A 122 -10.39 -5.67 11.87
C GLU A 122 -11.06 -5.24 10.56
N GLU A 123 -12.39 -5.05 10.61
CA GLU A 123 -13.13 -4.50 9.48
C GLU A 123 -12.84 -3.00 9.30
N VAL A 124 -12.46 -2.61 8.09
CA VAL A 124 -12.10 -1.22 7.76
C VAL A 124 -13.17 -0.55 6.92
N LYS A 125 -13.38 0.75 7.20
CA LYS A 125 -14.38 1.55 6.47
C LYS A 125 -13.89 1.89 5.08
N LEU A 126 -14.77 1.67 4.09
CA LEU A 126 -14.56 2.04 2.72
C LEU A 126 -15.23 3.38 2.41
N LYS A 127 -14.54 4.23 1.64
CA LYS A 127 -15.13 5.37 0.95
C LYS A 127 -15.58 4.92 -0.43
N GLN A 128 -16.86 5.11 -0.71
CA GLN A 128 -17.43 4.83 -2.02
C GLN A 128 -17.51 6.11 -2.85
N ASN A 129 -17.00 6.05 -4.07
CA ASN A 129 -17.20 7.06 -5.09
C ASN A 129 -17.72 6.37 -6.36
N LYS A 130 -19.03 6.43 -6.56
CA LYS A 130 -19.74 5.79 -7.68
C LYS A 130 -19.51 4.25 -7.71
N TYR A 131 -18.53 3.82 -8.51
CA TYR A 131 -18.15 2.42 -8.71
C TYR A 131 -16.76 2.09 -8.14
N SER A 132 -16.14 3.03 -7.43
CA SER A 132 -14.82 2.85 -6.83
C SER A 132 -14.91 2.87 -5.32
N TYR A 133 -14.21 1.94 -4.69
CA TYR A 133 -14.04 1.87 -3.24
C TYR A 133 -12.57 2.04 -2.89
N THR A 134 -12.30 2.92 -1.96
CA THR A 134 -10.97 3.15 -1.41
C THR A 134 -11.04 3.22 0.11
N LEU A 135 -9.92 3.04 0.77
CA LEU A 135 -9.84 3.27 2.20
C LEU A 135 -9.71 4.76 2.52
N GLU A 136 -10.15 5.14 3.69
CA GLU A 136 -9.88 6.47 4.23
C GLU A 136 -8.40 6.67 4.54
N LYS A 137 -7.78 5.64 5.14
CA LYS A 137 -6.35 5.55 5.42
C LYS A 137 -5.84 4.17 5.02
N ASN A 138 -4.70 4.13 4.35
CA ASN A 138 -4.05 2.90 3.89
C ASN A 138 -2.99 2.39 4.88
N TYR A 139 -2.90 3.01 6.07
CA TYR A 139 -1.93 2.73 7.11
C TYR A 139 -2.51 3.11 8.47
N ILE A 140 -1.88 2.63 9.55
CA ILE A 140 -2.24 2.97 10.92
C ILE A 140 -1.23 3.99 11.45
N ASN A 141 -1.71 5.10 11.99
CA ASN A 141 -0.86 6.08 12.68
C ASN A 141 -1.05 5.96 14.18
N VAL A 142 0.06 5.96 14.90
CA VAL A 142 0.10 6.03 16.37
C VAL A 142 1.23 6.95 16.81
N ASP A 143 1.11 7.54 17.99
CA ASP A 143 2.05 8.56 18.43
C ASP A 143 3.25 7.98 19.20
N SER A 144 3.10 6.80 19.80
CA SER A 144 4.13 6.21 20.65
C SER A 144 4.61 4.84 20.19
N TYR A 145 5.83 4.47 20.58
CA TYR A 145 6.37 3.13 20.31
C TYR A 145 5.58 2.03 21.03
N ASP A 146 5.08 2.31 22.25
CA ASP A 146 4.27 1.32 23.00
C ASP A 146 2.94 0.99 22.30
N GLU A 147 2.37 1.96 21.58
CA GLU A 147 1.22 1.71 20.74
C GLU A 147 1.63 0.98 19.45
N ALA A 148 2.74 1.39 18.81
CA ALA A 148 3.23 0.77 17.59
C ALA A 148 3.56 -0.72 17.76
N LYS A 149 4.15 -1.12 18.89
CA LYS A 149 4.47 -2.52 19.21
C LYS A 149 3.26 -3.47 19.12
N LYS A 150 2.04 -2.97 19.32
CA LYS A 150 0.82 -3.80 19.21
C LYS A 150 0.55 -4.26 17.78
N TYR A 151 1.08 -3.56 16.80
CA TYR A 151 0.89 -3.82 15.38
C TYR A 151 2.10 -4.46 14.71
N LEU A 152 3.27 -4.42 15.34
CA LEU A 152 4.49 -4.98 14.78
C LEU A 152 4.65 -6.47 15.12
N SER A 153 5.15 -7.26 14.18
CA SER A 153 5.36 -8.70 14.34
C SER A 153 6.46 -9.05 15.36
N SER A 154 7.35 -8.11 15.67
CA SER A 154 8.37 -8.21 16.72
C SER A 154 8.87 -6.83 17.11
N GLU A 155 9.46 -6.72 18.28
CA GLU A 155 10.14 -5.49 18.72
C GLU A 155 11.35 -5.17 17.85
N VAL A 156 11.70 -3.87 17.80
CA VAL A 156 12.87 -3.33 17.12
C VAL A 156 13.56 -2.33 18.03
N ASP A 157 14.86 -2.43 18.15
CA ASP A 157 15.67 -1.45 18.87
C ASP A 157 15.99 -0.27 17.94
N ILE A 158 15.08 0.70 17.92
CA ILE A 158 15.18 1.88 17.06
C ILE A 158 16.32 2.77 17.52
N TRP A 159 16.53 2.90 18.84
CA TRP A 159 17.58 3.74 19.41
C TRP A 159 18.97 3.20 19.13
N ASP A 160 19.16 1.88 19.15
CA ASP A 160 20.43 1.27 18.78
C ASP A 160 20.86 1.67 17.35
N PHE A 161 19.92 1.68 16.41
CA PHE A 161 20.20 2.20 15.07
C PHE A 161 20.46 3.70 15.06
N ALA A 162 19.59 4.51 15.68
CA ALA A 162 19.66 5.96 15.62
C ALA A 162 20.98 6.50 16.20
N HIS A 163 21.42 5.98 17.35
CA HIS A 163 22.68 6.33 17.95
C HIS A 163 23.88 5.97 17.07
N LYS A 164 23.91 4.74 16.56
CA LYS A 164 24.97 4.28 15.66
C LYS A 164 25.02 5.07 14.36
N TRP A 165 23.84 5.39 13.81
CA TRP A 165 23.73 6.21 12.60
C TRP A 165 24.28 7.62 12.84
N SER A 166 23.87 8.28 13.93
CA SER A 166 24.38 9.60 14.30
C SER A 166 25.90 9.61 14.52
N LEU A 167 26.46 8.59 15.19
CA LEU A 167 27.90 8.44 15.37
C LEU A 167 28.62 8.14 14.03
N PHE A 168 27.99 7.37 13.16
CA PHE A 168 28.55 7.06 11.84
C PHE A 168 28.69 8.31 10.97
N LEU A 169 27.67 9.18 10.95
CA LEU A 169 27.67 10.42 10.17
C LEU A 169 28.79 11.39 10.54
N THR A 170 29.25 11.39 11.80
CA THR A 170 30.35 12.24 12.28
C THR A 170 31.67 11.48 12.44
N ASN A 171 31.73 10.24 11.97
CA ASN A 171 32.92 9.39 12.04
C ASN A 171 33.38 9.02 13.47
N ASP A 172 32.41 9.00 14.41
CA ASP A 172 32.62 8.60 15.80
C ASP A 172 32.31 7.10 16.03
N LEU A 173 31.67 6.44 15.08
CA LEU A 173 31.37 5.05 15.22
C LEU A 173 32.67 4.22 15.10
N SER A 174 33.02 3.52 16.18
CA SER A 174 34.24 2.70 16.23
C SER A 174 34.15 1.50 15.28
N GLY A 175 35.31 1.06 14.77
CA GLY A 175 35.44 -0.14 13.96
C GLY A 175 36.16 0.07 12.64
N LEU A 176 36.35 -1.04 11.90
CA LEU A 176 36.99 -0.99 10.58
C LEU A 176 36.12 -0.25 9.56
N ALA A 177 36.79 0.43 8.62
CA ALA A 177 36.15 1.26 7.58
C ALA A 177 35.20 2.31 8.19
N HIS A 178 35.71 3.09 9.17
CA HIS A 178 34.95 4.17 9.83
C HIS A 178 33.59 3.70 10.36
N GLY A 179 33.51 2.50 10.95
CA GLY A 179 32.28 1.94 11.49
C GLY A 179 31.34 1.33 10.45
N TYR A 180 31.70 1.31 9.15
CA TYR A 180 30.85 0.76 8.10
C TYR A 180 30.45 -0.69 8.36
N ASN A 181 31.36 -1.53 8.85
CA ASN A 181 31.06 -2.93 9.15
C ASN A 181 29.96 -3.10 10.21
N THR A 182 29.79 -2.12 11.10
CA THR A 182 28.71 -2.09 12.08
C THR A 182 27.42 -1.60 11.44
N ILE A 183 27.45 -0.45 10.77
CA ILE A 183 26.24 0.19 10.27
C ILE A 183 25.61 -0.54 9.08
N LYS A 184 26.40 -1.19 8.22
CA LYS A 184 25.90 -1.99 7.08
C LYS A 184 24.93 -3.09 7.48
N THR A 185 25.01 -3.58 8.72
CA THR A 185 24.13 -4.67 9.20
C THR A 185 22.68 -4.24 9.33
N TYR A 186 22.41 -2.92 9.41
CA TYR A 186 21.05 -2.37 9.47
C TYR A 186 20.41 -2.21 8.10
N PHE A 187 21.17 -2.31 7.01
CA PHE A 187 20.67 -2.09 5.66
C PHE A 187 20.51 -3.40 4.90
N ILE A 188 19.70 -3.37 3.85
CA ILE A 188 19.63 -4.45 2.85
C ILE A 188 20.70 -4.16 1.82
N GLU A 189 21.54 -5.15 1.54
CA GLU A 189 22.63 -5.05 0.57
C GLU A 189 22.10 -4.66 -0.84
N GLY A 190 22.84 -3.78 -1.51
CA GLY A 190 22.48 -3.30 -2.85
C GLY A 190 21.42 -2.20 -2.91
N THR A 191 20.78 -1.85 -1.79
CA THR A 191 19.83 -0.72 -1.72
C THR A 191 20.52 0.63 -1.80
N SER A 192 19.76 1.70 -2.05
CA SER A 192 20.27 3.07 -2.06
C SER A 192 20.92 3.43 -0.73
N MET A 193 20.28 3.07 0.40
CA MET A 193 20.81 3.33 1.74
C MET A 193 22.14 2.60 1.99
N SER A 194 22.22 1.33 1.62
CA SER A 194 23.46 0.54 1.72
C SER A 194 24.61 1.17 0.91
N LYS A 195 24.31 1.60 -0.33
CA LYS A 195 25.31 2.28 -1.19
C LYS A 195 25.73 3.64 -0.64
N GLN A 196 24.79 4.42 -0.11
CA GLN A 196 25.09 5.72 0.48
C GLN A 196 26.00 5.57 1.71
N ALA A 197 25.69 4.65 2.61
CA ALA A 197 26.52 4.34 3.76
C ALA A 197 27.93 3.87 3.35
N TYR A 198 28.02 3.06 2.30
CA TYR A 198 29.32 2.63 1.73
C TYR A 198 30.12 3.84 1.22
N ASN A 199 29.50 4.71 0.43
CA ASN A 199 30.15 5.87 -0.15
C ASN A 199 30.68 6.83 0.93
N TRP A 200 29.91 7.08 1.98
CA TRP A 200 30.35 7.91 3.10
C TRP A 200 31.55 7.28 3.84
N ALA A 201 31.48 6.00 4.13
CA ALA A 201 32.57 5.30 4.82
C ALA A 201 33.89 5.28 4.03
N HIS A 202 33.83 5.36 2.70
CA HIS A 202 34.99 5.29 1.81
C HIS A 202 35.40 6.64 1.22
N GLY A 203 34.84 7.74 1.74
CA GLY A 203 35.21 9.11 1.32
C GLY A 203 34.83 9.46 -0.10
N ILE A 204 33.84 8.77 -0.68
CA ILE A 204 33.32 9.07 -2.02
C ILE A 204 32.37 10.27 -1.96
N ASP A 205 31.59 10.38 -0.87
CA ASP A 205 30.72 11.51 -0.56
C ASP A 205 31.32 12.42 0.51
N ILE A 206 30.63 13.51 0.87
CA ILE A 206 31.08 14.46 1.90
C ILE A 206 31.09 13.79 3.27
N ASN A 207 32.26 13.78 3.92
CA ASN A 207 32.43 13.29 5.28
C ASN A 207 32.57 14.45 6.27
N PHE A 208 32.15 14.20 7.51
CA PHE A 208 32.41 15.12 8.62
C PHE A 208 33.89 15.08 8.95
N THR A 209 34.59 16.19 8.74
CA THR A 209 36.04 16.27 8.86
C THR A 209 36.54 17.21 10.01
N SER A 210 35.63 17.87 10.72
CA SER A 210 35.97 18.75 11.81
C SER A 210 36.53 17.98 13.01
N ARG A 211 37.64 18.47 13.58
CA ARG A 211 38.15 17.91 14.83
C ARG A 211 37.16 18.19 15.96
N HIS A 212 36.69 17.12 16.59
CA HIS A 212 35.74 17.20 17.68
C HIS A 212 35.97 16.08 18.70
N LYS A 213 35.25 16.16 19.81
CA LYS A 213 35.15 15.15 20.85
C LYS A 213 33.71 15.03 21.25
N LEU A 214 33.26 13.83 21.54
CA LEU A 214 31.94 13.59 22.15
C LEU A 214 31.98 14.14 23.60
N LYS A 215 30.84 14.65 24.05
CA LYS A 215 30.65 15.18 25.42
C LYS A 215 29.67 14.24 26.13
N ASP A 216 29.89 14.06 27.43
CA ASP A 216 29.00 13.27 28.27
C ASP A 216 27.90 14.15 28.90
N PRO A 217 26.58 13.74 28.83
CA PRO A 217 26.07 12.64 28.08
C PRO A 217 26.13 12.88 26.56
N THR A 218 26.45 11.82 25.78
CA THR A 218 26.60 11.95 24.32
C THR A 218 25.29 12.33 23.65
N PHE A 219 24.17 11.72 24.05
CA PHE A 219 22.87 11.99 23.49
C PHE A 219 21.91 12.59 24.52
N THR A 220 21.11 13.56 24.08
CA THR A 220 20.09 14.27 24.87
C THR A 220 18.85 14.55 23.99
N ASN A 221 17.76 14.97 24.65
CA ASN A 221 16.49 15.35 23.99
C ASN A 221 15.96 14.31 23.01
N GLU A 222 16.09 13.05 23.36
CA GLU A 222 15.69 11.91 22.55
C GLU A 222 14.16 11.80 22.49
N LYS A 223 13.59 11.80 21.27
CA LYS A 223 12.14 11.66 21.03
C LYS A 223 11.91 10.68 19.90
N LEU A 224 10.89 9.85 20.09
CA LEU A 224 10.47 8.85 19.12
C LEU A 224 8.95 8.90 19.05
N ASN A 225 8.40 9.31 17.92
CA ASN A 225 6.97 9.59 17.72
C ASN A 225 6.54 9.38 16.25
N ASN A 226 5.28 9.73 15.96
CA ASN A 226 4.72 9.74 14.60
C ASN A 226 4.95 8.42 13.83
N PHE A 227 4.56 7.31 14.45
CA PHE A 227 4.63 6.01 13.81
C PHE A 227 3.57 5.86 12.72
N THR A 228 4.00 5.41 11.55
CA THR A 228 3.11 5.00 10.45
C THR A 228 3.35 3.52 10.18
N ILE A 229 2.36 2.70 10.47
CA ILE A 229 2.40 1.24 10.29
C ILE A 229 1.79 0.91 8.94
N TYR A 230 2.59 0.40 8.02
CA TYR A 230 2.16 -0.02 6.68
C TYR A 230 1.74 -1.49 6.66
N SER A 231 2.41 -2.32 7.46
CA SER A 231 2.10 -3.73 7.73
C SER A 231 2.75 -4.13 9.06
N LYS A 232 2.46 -5.34 9.55
CA LYS A 232 3.13 -5.90 10.74
C LYS A 232 4.66 -5.97 10.60
N ASP A 233 5.17 -5.96 9.35
CA ASP A 233 6.59 -6.08 9.02
C ASP A 233 7.14 -4.83 8.30
N ALA A 234 6.41 -3.71 8.30
CA ALA A 234 6.84 -2.44 7.70
C ALA A 234 6.26 -1.23 8.41
N PHE A 235 7.12 -0.30 8.82
CA PHE A 235 6.70 0.95 9.46
C PHE A 235 7.72 2.07 9.22
N SER A 236 7.31 3.31 9.52
CA SER A 236 8.21 4.45 9.69
C SER A 236 7.94 5.15 11.01
N CYS A 237 8.93 5.87 11.51
CA CYS A 237 8.78 6.71 12.69
C CYS A 237 9.64 7.96 12.54
N GLU A 238 9.27 9.00 13.28
CA GLU A 238 10.04 10.22 13.43
C GLU A 238 10.98 10.10 14.62
N ILE A 239 12.26 10.43 14.40
CA ILE A 239 13.30 10.43 15.43
C ILE A 239 13.86 11.83 15.55
N TYR A 240 13.94 12.30 16.77
CA TYR A 240 14.69 13.48 17.14
C TYR A 240 15.68 13.13 18.23
N LEU A 241 16.95 13.51 18.04
CA LEU A 241 17.99 13.42 19.08
C LEU A 241 19.03 14.52 18.90
N GLU A 242 19.63 14.92 19.99
CA GLU A 242 20.74 15.86 20.03
C GLU A 242 22.02 15.14 20.48
N LYS A 243 23.08 15.23 19.66
CA LYS A 243 24.38 14.70 20.00
C LYS A 243 25.29 15.85 20.49
N ASN A 244 25.79 15.70 21.71
CA ASN A 244 26.64 16.68 22.35
C ASN A 244 28.09 16.51 21.93
N MET A 245 28.70 17.58 21.38
CA MET A 245 30.08 17.58 20.90
C MET A 245 30.83 18.82 21.36
N ILE A 246 32.15 18.73 21.40
CA ILE A 246 33.06 19.86 21.51
C ILE A 246 33.81 19.98 20.18
N VAL A 247 33.48 20.99 19.39
CA VAL A 247 34.09 21.24 18.07
C VAL A 247 34.96 22.47 18.16
N ASN A 248 36.27 22.34 17.87
CA ASN A 248 37.24 23.42 17.97
C ASN A 248 37.23 24.10 19.36
N GLY A 249 37.03 23.31 20.43
CA GLY A 249 37.01 23.78 21.80
C GLY A 249 35.72 24.49 22.26
N LYS A 250 34.67 24.47 21.46
CA LYS A 250 33.33 25.01 21.77
C LYS A 250 32.27 23.92 21.79
N ASP A 251 31.35 24.06 22.74
CA ASP A 251 30.18 23.19 22.79
C ASP A 251 29.35 23.37 21.50
N GLN A 252 28.94 22.26 20.88
CA GLN A 252 28.10 22.21 19.69
C GLN A 252 27.12 21.05 19.81
N LEU A 253 25.91 21.26 19.34
CA LEU A 253 24.92 20.21 19.16
C LEU A 253 24.90 19.77 17.68
N ASP A 254 24.92 18.47 17.45
CA ASP A 254 24.57 17.85 16.17
C ASP A 254 23.17 17.25 16.31
N VAL A 255 22.23 17.80 15.57
CA VAL A 255 20.82 17.47 15.69
C VAL A 255 20.44 16.51 14.56
N MET A 256 19.91 15.36 14.93
CA MET A 256 19.24 14.44 14.02
C MET A 256 17.73 14.59 14.17
N HIS A 257 17.06 14.95 13.09
CA HIS A 257 15.60 15.00 13.01
C HIS A 257 15.20 14.36 11.70
N ASP A 258 14.83 13.08 11.74
CA ASP A 258 14.63 12.27 10.58
C ASP A 258 13.39 11.36 10.70
N TYR A 259 12.76 11.06 9.55
CA TYR A 259 11.84 9.95 9.38
C TYR A 259 12.60 8.72 8.91
N ILE A 260 12.58 7.64 9.69
CA ILE A 260 13.26 6.39 9.36
C ILE A 260 12.23 5.33 9.01
N TYR A 261 12.51 4.61 7.91
CA TYR A 261 11.63 3.59 7.36
C TYR A 261 12.25 2.22 7.56
N PHE A 262 11.50 1.35 8.23
CA PHE A 262 11.90 -0.01 8.55
C PHE A 262 11.05 -1.02 7.80
N ILE A 263 11.69 -2.08 7.32
CA ILE A 263 11.00 -3.29 6.85
C ILE A 263 11.69 -4.51 7.43
N LYS A 264 10.95 -5.61 7.53
CA LYS A 264 11.50 -6.89 7.93
C LYS A 264 12.02 -7.63 6.70
N ASP A 265 13.28 -7.99 6.70
CA ASP A 265 13.92 -8.78 5.66
C ASP A 265 14.48 -10.05 6.27
N ASN A 266 14.00 -11.23 5.79
CA ASN A 266 14.35 -12.51 6.34
C ASN A 266 14.23 -12.60 7.88
N GLY A 267 13.18 -12.00 8.44
CA GLY A 267 12.90 -12.00 9.88
C GLY A 267 13.68 -10.97 10.70
N VAL A 268 14.52 -10.13 10.07
CA VAL A 268 15.35 -9.11 10.73
C VAL A 268 14.90 -7.72 10.27
N TRP A 269 14.73 -6.80 11.22
CA TRP A 269 14.42 -5.41 10.91
C TRP A 269 15.59 -4.72 10.21
N LYS A 270 15.30 -4.06 9.10
CA LYS A 270 16.25 -3.32 8.27
C LYS A 270 15.74 -1.92 7.97
N VAL A 271 16.67 -0.97 7.89
CA VAL A 271 16.39 0.38 7.45
C VAL A 271 16.48 0.44 5.93
N VAL A 272 15.44 0.95 5.29
CA VAL A 272 15.35 1.04 3.82
C VAL A 272 15.32 2.45 3.29
N ASN A 273 15.03 3.42 4.14
CA ASN A 273 15.11 4.83 3.80
C ASN A 273 15.24 5.71 5.05
N ILE A 274 15.83 6.89 4.87
CA ILE A 274 15.88 7.96 5.86
C ILE A 274 15.54 9.26 5.11
N LYS A 275 14.62 10.04 5.65
CA LYS A 275 14.23 11.36 5.11
C LYS A 275 14.34 12.39 6.21
N ALA A 276 14.93 13.53 5.90
CA ALA A 276 14.98 14.63 6.85
C ALA A 276 13.57 15.03 7.30
N GLY A 277 13.42 15.27 8.60
CA GLY A 277 12.23 15.90 9.17
C GLY A 277 12.17 17.38 8.78
N GLU A 278 10.96 17.92 8.72
CA GLU A 278 10.71 19.34 8.43
C GLU A 278 10.95 20.21 9.67
#